data_0f860fbfec4a64841b0cddc2937314be
#
_entry.id   0f860fbfec4a64841b0cddc2937314be
#
_cell.length_a   1.000
_cell.length_b   1.000
_cell.length_c   1.000
_cell.angle_alpha   90.00
_cell.angle_beta   90.00
_cell.angle_gamma   90.00
#
_symmetry.space_group_name_H-M   'P 1'
#
loop_
_entity.id
_entity.type
_entity.pdbx_description
1 polymer ?
#
loop_
_entity_poly.entity_id
_entity_poly.type
_entity_poly.pdbx_seq_one_letter_code
_entity_poly.pdbx_strand_id
1 'polypeptide(L)'
;MYCKKLTKQELLDAGFTSVEYINDQWRIFRRWRKNNSKEKFDTEISITLACGKHKYRPNKYYHKITYSFNRKVINIPLSRFIYVWFNGDIPDGYIINHINGNSFDNRPENLQLLTVGDNLKRRFESGEEAQVKQWGPKR
;
A
#
# COMPACT_ATOMS: atom_id res chain seq x y z
N MET A 1 6.70 -6.08 -8.29
CA MET A 1 7.03 -6.98 -7.27
C MET A 1 5.85 -7.29 -6.37
N TYR A 2 5.79 -8.49 -6.00
CA TYR A 2 4.70 -8.96 -5.23
C TYR A 2 5.02 -8.94 -3.76
N CYS A 3 4.20 -8.29 -3.02
CA CYS A 3 4.44 -8.16 -1.60
C CYS A 3 4.09 -9.43 -0.88
N LYS A 4 4.88 -9.73 0.13
CA LYS A 4 4.52 -10.74 1.07
C LYS A 4 3.15 -10.40 1.66
N LYS A 5 2.38 -11.43 1.94
CA LYS A 5 1.08 -11.24 2.55
C LYS A 5 1.20 -10.49 3.88
N LEU A 6 0.41 -9.44 4.01
CA LEU A 6 0.40 -8.61 5.20
C LEU A 6 -0.86 -8.89 6.00
N THR A 7 -0.72 -9.05 7.31
CA THR A 7 -1.87 -9.24 8.18
C THR A 7 -1.96 -8.13 9.21
N LYS A 8 -3.16 -7.90 9.72
CA LYS A 8 -3.37 -6.93 10.78
C LYS A 8 -2.57 -7.29 12.02
N GLN A 9 -2.47 -8.58 12.34
CA GLN A 9 -1.73 -9.03 13.50
C GLN A 9 -0.25 -8.68 13.38
N GLU A 10 0.32 -8.79 12.18
CA GLU A 10 1.71 -8.41 11.97
C GLU A 10 1.93 -6.94 12.25
N LEU A 11 0.98 -6.09 11.89
CA LEU A 11 1.09 -4.66 12.17
C LEU A 11 1.03 -4.39 13.67
N LEU A 12 0.16 -5.08 14.38
CA LEU A 12 0.06 -4.92 15.82
C LEU A 12 1.33 -5.43 16.50
N ASP A 13 1.88 -6.54 16.03
CA ASP A 13 3.12 -7.09 16.57
C ASP A 13 4.31 -6.17 16.33
N ALA A 14 4.28 -5.44 15.22
CA ALA A 14 5.32 -4.47 14.90
C ALA A 14 5.18 -3.17 15.70
N GLY A 15 4.13 -3.07 16.52
CA GLY A 15 3.98 -1.95 17.43
C GLY A 15 3.21 -0.76 16.89
N PHE A 16 2.57 -0.87 15.75
CA PHE A 16 1.78 0.24 15.21
C PHE A 16 0.63 0.57 16.15
N THR A 17 0.47 1.84 16.47
CA THR A 17 -0.49 2.29 17.46
C THR A 17 -1.54 3.24 16.91
N SER A 18 -1.18 4.06 15.91
CA SER A 18 -2.05 5.12 15.45
C SER A 18 -1.86 5.38 13.97
N VAL A 19 -2.97 5.53 13.27
CA VAL A 19 -2.98 5.88 11.85
C VAL A 19 -4.06 6.94 11.68
N GLU A 20 -3.64 8.14 11.29
CA GLU A 20 -4.53 9.29 11.20
C GLU A 20 -4.42 9.96 9.84
N TYR A 21 -5.51 10.54 9.37
CA TYR A 21 -5.53 11.31 8.13
C TYR A 21 -5.92 12.74 8.46
N ILE A 22 -4.95 13.63 8.44
CA ILE A 22 -5.11 15.01 8.88
C ILE A 22 -4.52 15.94 7.82
N ASN A 23 -5.28 16.95 7.40
CA ASN A 23 -4.84 17.92 6.42
C ASN A 23 -4.35 17.27 5.12
N ASP A 24 -5.12 16.30 4.65
CA ASP A 24 -4.82 15.55 3.42
C ASP A 24 -3.52 14.76 3.48
N GLN A 25 -3.06 14.44 4.68
CA GLN A 25 -1.85 13.65 4.87
C GLN A 25 -2.07 12.54 5.87
N TRP A 26 -1.48 11.39 5.58
CA TRP A 26 -1.47 10.29 6.52
C TRP A 26 -0.34 10.45 7.52
N ARG A 27 -0.64 10.18 8.77
CA ARG A 27 0.34 10.15 9.85
C ARG A 27 0.24 8.80 10.54
N ILE A 28 1.37 8.11 10.60
CA ILE A 28 1.43 6.72 11.08
C ILE A 28 2.44 6.65 12.21
N PHE A 29 2.02 6.12 13.35
CA PHE A 29 2.86 6.03 14.52
C PHE A 29 2.99 4.59 14.98
N ARG A 30 4.17 4.26 15.48
CA ARG A 30 4.39 2.97 16.13
C ARG A 30 5.15 3.19 17.42
N ARG A 31 4.95 2.30 18.37
CA ARG A 31 5.71 2.30 19.60
C ARG A 31 6.73 1.17 19.51
N TRP A 32 7.97 1.55 19.40
CA TRP A 32 9.02 0.58 19.11
C TRP A 32 10.34 0.96 19.77
N ARG A 33 11.21 -0.02 19.94
CA ARG A 33 12.53 0.22 20.48
C ARG A 33 13.41 0.95 19.47
N LYS A 34 14.26 1.81 19.97
CA LYS A 34 15.16 2.59 19.13
C LYS A 34 16.60 2.21 19.50
N ASN A 35 17.41 1.87 18.50
CA ASN A 35 18.85 1.66 18.68
C ASN A 35 19.23 0.71 19.83
N ASN A 36 18.68 -0.49 19.81
CA ASN A 36 18.96 -1.51 20.84
C ASN A 36 18.52 -1.12 22.25
N SER A 37 17.76 -0.07 22.40
CA SER A 37 17.20 0.31 23.70
C SER A 37 16.13 -0.70 24.12
N LYS A 38 16.05 -0.94 25.43
CA LYS A 38 14.96 -1.73 25.99
C LYS A 38 13.66 -0.96 26.05
N GLU A 39 13.75 0.36 26.02
CA GLU A 39 12.58 1.23 26.09
C GLU A 39 11.96 1.41 24.72
N LYS A 40 10.65 1.55 24.72
CA LYS A 40 9.89 1.81 23.49
C LYS A 40 9.48 3.25 23.45
N PHE A 41 9.57 3.83 22.28
CA PHE A 41 9.20 5.22 22.06
C PHE A 41 8.17 5.32 20.96
N ASP A 42 7.30 6.32 21.06
CA ASP A 42 6.38 6.62 19.98
C ASP A 42 7.17 7.26 18.84
N THR A 43 7.07 6.68 17.68
CA THR A 43 7.83 7.12 16.51
C THR A 43 6.89 7.25 15.33
N GLU A 44 7.01 8.35 14.61
CA GLU A 44 6.27 8.53 13.38
C GLU A 44 7.01 7.86 12.24
N ILE A 45 6.29 7.08 11.45
CA ILE A 45 6.85 6.39 10.29
C ILE A 45 6.71 7.30 9.08
N SER A 46 7.82 7.53 8.40
CA SER A 46 7.82 8.37 7.21
C SER A 46 7.17 7.67 6.04
N ILE A 47 6.40 8.45 5.30
CA ILE A 47 5.80 7.99 4.05
C ILE A 47 6.68 8.49 2.92
N THR A 48 7.15 7.60 2.07
CA THR A 48 8.06 7.94 1.00
C THR A 48 7.46 7.62 -0.36
N LEU A 49 8.01 8.25 -1.38
CA LEU A 49 7.58 8.01 -2.75
C LEU A 49 8.37 6.85 -3.32
N ALA A 50 7.67 5.94 -3.99
CA ALA A 50 8.30 4.82 -4.67
C ALA A 50 7.85 4.80 -6.12
N CYS A 51 8.70 4.27 -6.99
CA CYS A 51 8.38 4.12 -8.39
C CYS A 51 8.22 2.64 -8.71
N GLY A 52 7.03 2.26 -9.14
CA GLY A 52 6.79 0.90 -9.55
C GLY A 52 7.42 0.64 -10.90
N LYS A 53 8.05 -0.52 -11.03
CA LYS A 53 8.63 -0.93 -12.29
C LYS A 53 7.63 -1.81 -13.01
N HIS A 54 7.05 -1.27 -14.04
CA HIS A 54 6.09 -2.01 -14.84
C HIS A 54 6.46 -1.88 -16.30
N LYS A 55 6.37 -2.98 -17.00
CA LYS A 55 6.78 -3.03 -18.40
C LYS A 55 6.09 -1.99 -19.28
N TYR A 56 4.81 -1.79 -19.05
CA TYR A 56 4.00 -0.89 -19.86
C TYR A 56 3.65 0.42 -19.16
N ARG A 57 4.10 0.59 -17.91
CA ARG A 57 3.88 1.79 -17.12
C ARG A 57 5.12 2.08 -16.30
N PRO A 58 6.23 2.45 -16.96
CA PRO A 58 7.51 2.53 -16.26
C PRO A 58 7.60 3.58 -15.17
N ASN A 59 6.73 4.58 -15.20
CA ASN A 59 6.81 5.69 -14.25
C ASN A 59 5.60 5.78 -13.35
N LYS A 60 5.09 4.65 -12.92
CA LYS A 60 3.97 4.66 -11.98
C LYS A 60 4.48 4.85 -10.56
N TYR A 61 4.11 5.98 -9.95
CA TYR A 61 4.53 6.30 -8.60
C TYR A 61 3.45 5.96 -7.58
N TYR A 62 3.89 5.63 -6.37
CA TYR A 62 2.98 5.36 -5.27
C TYR A 62 3.68 5.66 -3.95
N HIS A 63 2.92 5.81 -2.88
CA HIS A 63 3.48 6.01 -1.55
C HIS A 63 3.69 4.67 -0.86
N LYS A 64 4.76 4.60 -0.09
CA LYS A 64 5.07 3.40 0.70
C LYS A 64 5.55 3.79 2.08
N ILE A 65 5.52 2.83 2.99
CA ILE A 65 6.16 2.96 4.29
C ILE A 65 7.25 1.90 4.40
N THR A 66 8.24 2.19 5.21
CA THR A 66 9.37 1.29 5.47
C THR A 66 9.60 1.24 6.97
N TYR A 67 9.71 0.04 7.50
CA TYR A 67 10.02 -0.14 8.92
C TYR A 67 10.79 -1.44 9.13
N SER A 68 11.42 -1.55 10.30
CA SER A 68 12.17 -2.74 10.67
C SER A 68 11.37 -3.59 11.64
N PHE A 69 11.35 -4.89 11.42
CA PHE A 69 10.70 -5.83 12.29
C PHE A 69 11.37 -7.19 12.15
N ASN A 70 11.69 -7.83 13.28
CA ASN A 70 12.37 -9.13 13.29
C ASN A 70 13.65 -9.13 12.47
N ARG A 71 14.46 -8.07 12.63
CA ARG A 71 15.75 -7.91 11.94
C ARG A 71 15.63 -7.83 10.43
N LYS A 72 14.45 -7.50 9.93
CA LYS A 72 14.21 -7.32 8.49
C LYS A 72 13.65 -5.95 8.23
N VAL A 73 14.02 -5.40 7.08
CA VAL A 73 13.44 -4.15 6.59
C VAL A 73 12.23 -4.51 5.75
N ILE A 74 11.11 -3.93 6.10
CA ILE A 74 9.83 -4.24 5.44
C ILE A 74 9.35 -2.99 4.71
N ASN A 75 9.05 -3.15 3.42
CA ASN A 75 8.49 -2.09 2.58
C ASN A 75 7.07 -2.49 2.21
N ILE A 76 6.12 -1.61 2.47
CA ILE A 76 4.71 -1.88 2.20
C ILE A 76 4.10 -0.69 1.46
N PRO A 77 3.38 -0.93 0.35
CA PRO A 77 2.60 0.15 -0.26
C PRO A 77 1.61 0.71 0.75
N LEU A 78 1.49 2.02 0.79
CA LEU A 78 0.61 2.68 1.76
C LEU A 78 -0.83 2.20 1.64
N SER A 79 -1.30 1.95 0.42
CA SER A 79 -2.66 1.46 0.20
C SER A 79 -2.92 0.14 0.92
N ARG A 80 -1.96 -0.80 0.84
CA ARG A 80 -2.13 -2.09 1.51
C ARG A 80 -2.12 -1.91 3.02
N PHE A 81 -1.23 -1.07 3.53
CA PHE A 81 -1.15 -0.79 4.97
C PHE A 81 -2.47 -0.20 5.47
N ILE A 82 -2.98 0.82 4.79
CA ILE A 82 -4.22 1.48 5.19
C ILE A 82 -5.40 0.51 5.12
N TYR A 83 -5.48 -0.27 4.04
CA TYR A 83 -6.58 -1.22 3.92
C TYR A 83 -6.57 -2.23 5.07
N VAL A 84 -5.41 -2.83 5.33
CA VAL A 84 -5.30 -3.84 6.38
C VAL A 84 -5.57 -3.24 7.75
N TRP A 85 -5.08 -2.03 7.99
CA TRP A 85 -5.28 -1.38 9.28
C TRP A 85 -6.76 -1.15 9.58
N PHE A 86 -7.52 -0.68 8.60
CA PHE A 86 -8.92 -0.32 8.81
C PHE A 86 -9.91 -1.44 8.51
N ASN A 87 -9.56 -2.36 7.64
CA ASN A 87 -10.51 -3.37 7.16
C ASN A 87 -10.11 -4.82 7.45
N GLY A 88 -8.88 -5.04 7.89
CA GLY A 88 -8.39 -6.39 8.17
C GLY A 88 -7.64 -7.00 7.01
N ASP A 89 -7.36 -8.28 7.12
CA ASP A 89 -6.46 -8.96 6.19
C ASP A 89 -7.00 -8.99 4.77
N ILE A 90 -6.07 -8.92 3.82
CA ILE A 90 -6.40 -9.04 2.40
C ILE A 90 -6.42 -10.53 2.04
N PRO A 91 -7.54 -11.05 1.52
CA PRO A 91 -7.59 -12.46 1.13
C PRO A 91 -6.66 -12.77 -0.03
N ASP A 92 -6.27 -14.02 -0.15
CA ASP A 92 -5.45 -14.46 -1.27
C ASP A 92 -6.18 -14.23 -2.59
N GLY A 93 -5.42 -13.83 -3.59
CA GLY A 93 -5.98 -13.61 -4.92
C GLY A 93 -6.61 -12.25 -5.13
N TYR A 94 -6.56 -11.38 -4.11
CA TYR A 94 -7.11 -10.05 -4.21
C TYR A 94 -6.02 -9.00 -4.20
N ILE A 95 -6.29 -7.90 -4.89
CA ILE A 95 -5.41 -6.73 -4.91
C ILE A 95 -6.20 -5.50 -4.50
N ILE A 96 -5.47 -4.46 -4.12
CA ILE A 96 -6.09 -3.18 -3.76
C ILE A 96 -6.20 -2.33 -5.01
N ASN A 97 -7.39 -1.79 -5.24
CA ASN A 97 -7.65 -0.88 -6.33
C ASN A 97 -8.06 0.48 -5.80
N HIS A 98 -7.52 1.55 -6.38
CA HIS A 98 -7.93 2.91 -6.07
C HIS A 98 -9.15 3.24 -6.92
N ILE A 99 -10.29 3.43 -6.28
CA ILE A 99 -11.57 3.58 -6.98
C ILE A 99 -11.54 4.75 -7.97
N ASN A 100 -10.96 5.88 -7.57
CA ASN A 100 -10.87 7.06 -8.43
C ASN A 100 -9.66 7.06 -9.36
N GLY A 101 -8.85 5.99 -9.35
CA GLY A 101 -7.66 5.93 -10.19
C GLY A 101 -6.46 6.69 -9.67
N ASN A 102 -6.58 7.41 -8.57
CA ASN A 102 -5.48 8.19 -8.02
C ASN A 102 -4.71 7.35 -7.01
N SER A 103 -3.51 6.92 -7.37
CA SER A 103 -2.69 6.06 -6.51
C SER A 103 -2.18 6.78 -5.25
N PHE A 104 -2.34 8.08 -5.17
CA PHE A 104 -1.96 8.84 -3.98
C PHE A 104 -3.11 9.06 -3.01
N ASP A 105 -4.33 8.73 -3.42
CA ASP A 105 -5.50 8.85 -2.56
C ASP A 105 -5.77 7.52 -1.86
N ASN A 106 -5.17 7.35 -0.70
CA ASN A 106 -5.23 6.09 0.05
C ASN A 106 -6.26 6.12 1.19
N ARG A 107 -7.24 7.00 1.09
CA ARG A 107 -8.32 7.00 2.08
C ARG A 107 -9.10 5.68 1.99
N PRO A 108 -9.53 5.13 3.13
CA PRO A 108 -10.21 3.83 3.12
C PRO A 108 -11.40 3.76 2.17
N GLU A 109 -12.16 4.86 2.05
CA GLU A 109 -13.32 4.89 1.19
C GLU A 109 -12.97 4.84 -0.29
N ASN A 110 -11.70 5.06 -0.64
CA ASN A 110 -11.22 4.99 -2.02
C ASN A 110 -10.53 3.67 -2.34
N LEU A 111 -10.44 2.77 -1.39
CA LEU A 111 -9.74 1.51 -1.57
C LEU A 111 -10.74 0.36 -1.63
N GLN A 112 -10.56 -0.53 -2.58
CA GLN A 112 -11.41 -1.70 -2.69
C GLN A 112 -10.59 -2.92 -3.08
N LEU A 113 -11.09 -4.09 -2.72
CA LEU A 113 -10.48 -5.35 -3.12
C LEU A 113 -11.06 -5.79 -4.44
N LEU A 114 -10.20 -6.18 -5.34
CA LEU A 114 -10.61 -6.78 -6.61
C LEU A 114 -9.72 -7.97 -6.89
N THR A 115 -10.27 -8.96 -7.60
CA THR A 115 -9.42 -9.99 -8.18
C THR A 115 -8.67 -9.40 -9.36
N VAL A 116 -7.63 -10.10 -9.83
CA VAL A 116 -6.87 -9.62 -10.98
C VAL A 116 -7.79 -9.48 -12.20
N GLY A 117 -8.69 -10.45 -12.40
CA GLY A 117 -9.63 -10.38 -13.52
C GLY A 117 -10.57 -9.20 -13.43
N ASP A 118 -11.11 -8.94 -12.25
CA ASP A 118 -12.01 -7.80 -12.05
C ASP A 118 -11.28 -6.48 -12.24
N ASN A 119 -10.01 -6.41 -11.84
CA ASN A 119 -9.22 -5.21 -12.02
C ASN A 119 -9.00 -4.90 -13.50
N LEU A 120 -8.72 -5.90 -14.30
CA LEU A 120 -8.60 -5.72 -15.73
C LEU A 120 -9.91 -5.24 -16.35
N LYS A 121 -11.02 -5.82 -15.93
CA LYS A 121 -12.33 -5.42 -16.42
C LYS A 121 -12.61 -3.96 -16.13
N ARG A 122 -12.29 -3.50 -14.94
CA ARG A 122 -12.48 -2.10 -14.58
C ARG A 122 -11.64 -1.16 -15.45
N ARG A 123 -10.43 -1.58 -15.79
CA ARG A 123 -9.55 -0.79 -16.64
C ARG A 123 -10.13 -0.60 -18.03
N PHE A 124 -10.77 -1.64 -18.56
CA PHE A 124 -11.49 -1.51 -19.82
C PHE A 124 -12.63 -0.50 -19.69
N GLU A 125 -13.41 -0.59 -18.64
CA GLU A 125 -14.56 0.28 -18.43
C GLU A 125 -14.16 1.73 -18.23
N SER A 126 -13.02 1.98 -17.61
CA SER A 126 -12.56 3.33 -17.33
C SER A 126 -11.78 3.97 -18.48
N GLY A 127 -11.54 3.21 -19.56
CA GLY A 127 -10.80 3.73 -20.69
C GLY A 127 -9.28 3.58 -20.61
N GLU A 128 -8.77 3.07 -19.52
CA GLU A 128 -7.32 2.86 -19.40
C GLU A 128 -6.80 1.88 -20.44
N GLU A 129 -7.64 1.01 -20.90
CA GLU A 129 -7.26 0.01 -21.88
C GLU A 129 -6.74 0.63 -23.17
N ALA A 130 -7.29 1.77 -23.56
CA ALA A 130 -6.83 2.44 -24.76
C ALA A 130 -5.36 2.82 -24.64
N GLN A 131 -4.94 3.29 -23.48
CA GLN A 131 -3.55 3.63 -23.25
C GLN A 131 -2.67 2.39 -23.30
N VAL A 132 -3.14 1.31 -22.70
CA VAL A 132 -2.38 0.07 -22.69
C VAL A 132 -2.18 -0.44 -24.11
N LYS A 133 -3.18 -0.34 -24.94
CA LYS A 133 -3.09 -0.77 -26.33
C LYS A 133 -2.04 0.00 -27.10
N GLN A 134 -1.85 1.27 -26.75
CA GLN A 134 -0.86 2.10 -27.43
C GLN A 134 0.55 1.70 -27.07
N TRP A 135 0.74 1.10 -25.93
CA TRP A 135 2.08 0.88 -25.40
C TRP A 135 2.70 -0.42 -25.81
N GLY A 136 1.92 -1.38 -26.16
CA GLY A 136 2.51 -2.64 -26.38
C GLY A 136 1.73 -3.58 -27.24
N PRO A 137 2.29 -4.75 -27.44
CA PRO A 137 1.63 -5.77 -28.23
C PRO A 137 0.33 -6.17 -27.59
N LYS A 138 -0.47 -6.83 -28.37
CA LYS A 138 -1.68 -7.35 -27.86
C LYS A 138 -1.41 -8.37 -26.81
N ARG A 139 -2.22 -8.36 -25.86
CA ARG A 139 -2.16 -9.36 -24.81
C ARG A 139 -2.95 -10.57 -25.18
#